data_5ffc90cfd4480fd91123246e4d58cc0a
#
_entry.id   5ffc90cfd4480fd91123246e4d58cc0a
#
_cell.length_a   1.000
_cell.length_b   1.000
_cell.length_c   1.000
_cell.angle_alpha   90.00
_cell.angle_beta   90.00
_cell.angle_gamma   90.00
#
_symmetry.space_group_name_H-M   'P 1'
#
loop_
_entity.id
_entity.type
_entity.pdbx_description
1 polymer ?
#
loop_
_entity_poly.entity_id
_entity_poly.type
_entity_poly.pdbx_seq_one_letter_code
_entity_poly.pdbx_strand_id
1 'polypeptide(L)'
;MASEVDVLDGPDDQGEMFERPGKPYDVIPSPYPNKEAGRAANGGAYPPDLSLMVKARHNGADYVFALLTGYCDAPAGKEMMPGLHYNPYFPGGAISMPPPLNDGGVEYEDGTEATISQQARDIAQFLSWTAEPESEERKKNACKYMVVLAFMALSVGYYKRWKWAPLKTRQIAYVKGVGGAAH
;
A
#
# COMPACT_ATOMS: atom_id res chain seq x y z
N MET A 1 -12.26 17.41 -1.28
CA MET A 1 -10.76 17.22 -1.31
C MET A 1 -10.17 17.52 -2.69
N ALA A 2 -10.23 16.63 -3.72
CA ALA A 2 -9.61 16.97 -5.03
C ALA A 2 -10.16 18.25 -5.64
N SER A 3 -11.47 18.47 -5.59
CA SER A 3 -12.18 19.66 -6.13
C SER A 3 -11.96 20.96 -5.35
N GLU A 4 -11.28 20.93 -4.24
CA GLU A 4 -10.93 22.09 -3.41
C GLU A 4 -9.57 22.68 -3.80
N VAL A 5 -8.85 22.01 -4.66
CA VAL A 5 -7.55 22.44 -5.18
C VAL A 5 -7.73 22.82 -6.64
N ASP A 6 -7.39 24.06 -6.98
CA ASP A 6 -7.40 24.52 -8.38
C ASP A 6 -6.14 24.03 -9.09
N VAL A 7 -6.35 23.48 -10.29
CA VAL A 7 -5.30 22.93 -11.14
C VAL A 7 -5.23 23.74 -12.42
N LEU A 8 -4.04 24.20 -12.78
CA LEU A 8 -3.79 24.85 -14.05
C LEU A 8 -3.85 23.81 -15.18
N ASP A 9 -4.78 23.97 -16.10
CA ASP A 9 -5.00 23.09 -17.25
C ASP A 9 -4.96 23.92 -18.56
N GLY A 10 -4.85 23.26 -19.69
CA GLY A 10 -4.83 23.90 -21.00
C GLY A 10 -3.71 23.38 -21.89
N PRO A 11 -3.45 24.03 -23.00
CA PRO A 11 -4.11 25.25 -23.49
C PRO A 11 -5.55 24.98 -24.01
N ASP A 12 -6.41 25.99 -23.93
CA ASP A 12 -7.72 25.98 -24.57
C ASP A 12 -7.62 26.17 -26.10
N ASP A 13 -8.76 26.24 -26.79
CA ASP A 13 -8.81 26.44 -28.25
C ASP A 13 -8.20 27.78 -28.70
N GLN A 14 -7.97 28.72 -27.76
CA GLN A 14 -7.34 30.01 -27.99
C GLN A 14 -5.88 30.05 -27.59
N GLY A 15 -5.37 28.95 -27.00
CA GLY A 15 -3.98 28.80 -26.54
C GLY A 15 -3.72 29.36 -25.14
N GLU A 16 -4.78 29.68 -24.37
CA GLU A 16 -4.66 30.20 -23.03
C GLU A 16 -4.74 29.08 -21.98
N MET A 17 -3.99 29.24 -20.87
CA MET A 17 -4.07 28.36 -19.73
C MET A 17 -5.22 28.82 -18.80
N PHE A 18 -6.00 27.88 -18.31
CA PHE A 18 -7.12 28.18 -17.41
C PHE A 18 -7.05 27.35 -16.14
N GLU A 19 -7.62 27.87 -15.08
CA GLU A 19 -7.74 27.15 -13.81
C GLU A 19 -9.06 26.38 -13.77
N ARG A 20 -9.01 25.15 -13.29
CA ARG A 20 -10.20 24.34 -13.05
C ARG A 20 -10.10 23.60 -11.70
N PRO A 21 -11.24 23.22 -11.12
CA PRO A 21 -11.26 22.34 -9.96
C PRO A 21 -10.54 21.01 -10.25
N GLY A 22 -9.69 20.59 -9.32
CA GLY A 22 -8.93 19.35 -9.44
C GLY A 22 -9.83 18.11 -9.53
N LYS A 23 -9.37 17.13 -10.27
CA LYS A 23 -9.99 15.82 -10.44
C LYS A 23 -9.17 14.75 -9.68
N PRO A 24 -9.76 13.61 -9.29
CA PRO A 24 -9.06 12.59 -8.52
C PRO A 24 -7.80 11.99 -9.17
N TYR A 25 -7.64 12.18 -10.48
CA TYR A 25 -6.48 11.69 -11.26
C TYR A 25 -5.44 12.77 -11.55
N ASP A 26 -5.67 14.00 -11.13
CA ASP A 26 -4.68 15.07 -11.30
C ASP A 26 -3.50 14.85 -10.35
N VAL A 27 -2.32 15.24 -10.81
CA VAL A 27 -1.10 15.14 -10.00
C VAL A 27 -1.17 16.18 -8.88
N ILE A 28 -0.89 15.76 -7.66
CA ILE A 28 -0.80 16.66 -6.51
C ILE A 28 0.33 17.67 -6.77
N PRO A 29 0.07 18.99 -6.60
CA PRO A 29 1.08 20.00 -6.85
C PRO A 29 2.33 19.79 -6.00
N SER A 30 3.50 20.01 -6.59
CA SER A 30 4.77 19.94 -5.85
C SER A 30 4.88 21.16 -4.90
N PRO A 31 5.29 20.96 -3.64
CA PRO A 31 5.47 22.07 -2.69
C PRO A 31 6.67 22.99 -3.05
N TYR A 32 7.55 22.52 -3.91
CA TYR A 32 8.74 23.27 -4.33
C TYR A 32 8.83 23.33 -5.85
N PRO A 33 9.22 24.49 -6.42
CA PRO A 33 9.33 24.67 -7.86
C PRO A 33 10.46 23.81 -8.50
N ASN A 34 11.51 23.50 -7.75
CA ASN A 34 12.63 22.66 -8.18
C ASN A 34 13.31 21.98 -6.98
N LYS A 35 14.23 21.05 -7.29
CA LYS A 35 14.97 20.28 -6.26
C LYS A 35 15.89 21.13 -5.41
N GLU A 36 16.49 22.15 -5.97
CA GLU A 36 17.39 23.08 -5.30
C GLU A 36 16.65 23.90 -4.25
N ALA A 37 15.46 24.42 -4.58
CA ALA A 37 14.58 25.10 -3.64
C ALA A 37 14.14 24.15 -2.50
N GLY A 38 13.81 22.90 -2.84
CA GLY A 38 13.48 21.88 -1.82
C GLY A 38 14.65 21.59 -0.87
N ARG A 39 15.88 21.48 -1.38
CA ARG A 39 17.08 21.29 -0.55
C ARG A 39 17.37 22.51 0.34
N ALA A 40 17.26 23.70 -0.22
CA ALA A 40 17.51 24.95 0.51
C ALA A 40 16.52 25.09 1.70
N ALA A 41 15.25 24.77 1.48
CA ALA A 41 14.21 24.82 2.51
C ALA A 41 14.37 23.74 3.61
N ASN A 42 15.06 22.62 3.30
CA ASN A 42 15.17 21.47 4.20
C ASN A 42 16.62 21.17 4.66
N GLY A 43 17.43 22.21 4.85
CA GLY A 43 18.78 22.07 5.39
C GLY A 43 19.73 21.23 4.52
N GLY A 44 19.53 21.24 3.20
CA GLY A 44 20.33 20.47 2.23
C GLY A 44 19.78 19.11 1.87
N ALA A 45 18.85 18.55 2.65
CA ALA A 45 18.19 17.30 2.36
C ALA A 45 16.99 17.53 1.43
N TYR A 46 16.86 16.71 0.38
CA TYR A 46 15.69 16.77 -0.49
C TYR A 46 14.62 15.79 0.02
N PRO A 47 13.40 16.26 0.35
CA PRO A 47 12.32 15.37 0.76
C PRO A 47 11.96 14.40 -0.37
N PRO A 48 11.87 13.09 -0.09
CA PRO A 48 11.50 12.11 -1.10
C PRO A 48 10.02 12.22 -1.48
N ASP A 49 9.67 11.77 -2.68
CA ASP A 49 8.28 11.54 -3.07
C ASP A 49 7.65 10.45 -2.19
N LEU A 50 6.53 10.78 -1.57
CA LEU A 50 5.82 9.88 -0.63
C LEU A 50 4.74 9.03 -1.30
N SER A 51 4.42 9.24 -2.58
CA SER A 51 3.31 8.58 -3.29
C SER A 51 3.35 7.05 -3.18
N LEU A 52 4.53 6.45 -3.23
CA LEU A 52 4.74 5.00 -3.17
C LEU A 52 5.51 4.55 -1.93
N MET A 53 5.65 5.41 -0.93
CA MET A 53 6.48 5.15 0.24
C MET A 53 6.08 3.87 0.99
N VAL A 54 4.79 3.62 1.15
CA VAL A 54 4.26 2.43 1.82
C VAL A 54 4.66 1.13 1.08
N LYS A 55 4.78 1.17 -0.25
CA LYS A 55 5.28 0.02 -1.04
C LYS A 55 6.80 -0.05 -1.09
N ALA A 56 7.47 1.08 -0.96
CA ALA A 56 8.93 1.17 -1.08
C ALA A 56 9.67 0.82 0.22
N ARG A 57 8.97 0.59 1.31
CA ARG A 57 9.57 0.26 2.61
C ARG A 57 9.05 -1.07 3.15
N HIS A 58 9.95 -1.80 3.78
CA HIS A 58 9.57 -2.99 4.53
C HIS A 58 8.61 -2.60 5.67
N ASN A 59 7.60 -3.42 5.93
CA ASN A 59 6.48 -3.16 6.83
C ASN A 59 5.55 -2.00 6.43
N GLY A 60 5.74 -1.35 5.28
CA GLY A 60 4.77 -0.43 4.68
C GLY A 60 4.20 0.62 5.63
N ALA A 61 2.89 0.55 5.87
CA ALA A 61 2.17 1.49 6.73
C ALA A 61 2.65 1.48 8.19
N ASP A 62 3.00 0.31 8.73
CA ASP A 62 3.50 0.16 10.10
C ASP A 62 4.86 0.87 10.26
N TYR A 63 5.71 0.80 9.23
CA TYR A 63 6.97 1.55 9.20
C TYR A 63 6.72 3.06 9.24
N VAL A 64 5.79 3.57 8.45
CA VAL A 64 5.44 5.01 8.42
C VAL A 64 4.93 5.45 9.79
N PHE A 65 4.01 4.69 10.38
CA PHE A 65 3.48 4.96 11.70
C PHE A 65 4.59 4.96 12.77
N ALA A 66 5.42 3.92 12.79
CA ALA A 66 6.52 3.81 13.74
C ALA A 66 7.56 4.93 13.57
N LEU A 67 7.86 5.33 12.33
CA LEU A 67 8.76 6.45 12.05
C LEU A 67 8.21 7.77 12.60
N LEU A 68 6.93 8.06 12.39
CA LEU A 68 6.32 9.32 12.81
C LEU A 68 6.18 9.43 14.32
N THR A 69 5.94 8.32 15.01
CA THR A 69 5.78 8.28 16.48
C THR A 69 7.07 7.95 17.24
N GLY A 70 8.12 7.54 16.55
CA GLY A 70 9.33 6.99 17.16
C GLY A 70 10.47 7.98 17.41
N TYR A 71 10.23 9.27 17.30
CA TYR A 71 11.25 10.26 17.65
C TYR A 71 11.52 10.26 19.14
N CYS A 72 12.79 10.17 19.51
CA CYS A 72 13.23 10.21 20.90
C CYS A 72 14.66 10.74 20.98
N ASP A 73 15.12 11.01 22.20
CA ASP A 73 16.49 11.43 22.43
C ASP A 73 17.47 10.30 22.10
N ALA A 74 18.63 10.68 21.60
CA ALA A 74 19.68 9.72 21.27
C ALA A 74 20.16 8.99 22.54
N PRO A 75 20.39 7.68 22.47
CA PRO A 75 20.91 6.93 23.62
C PRO A 75 22.32 7.40 24.01
N ALA A 76 22.67 7.22 25.28
CA ALA A 76 23.97 7.61 25.80
C ALA A 76 25.12 7.00 24.98
N GLY A 77 26.08 7.85 24.59
CA GLY A 77 27.23 7.45 23.77
C GLY A 77 27.02 7.54 22.25
N LYS A 78 25.83 7.94 21.78
CA LYS A 78 25.58 8.22 20.37
C LYS A 78 25.51 9.72 20.11
N GLU A 79 26.60 10.26 19.53
CA GLU A 79 26.62 11.67 19.13
C GLU A 79 25.85 11.84 17.82
N MET A 80 24.96 12.85 17.79
CA MET A 80 24.20 13.20 16.60
C MET A 80 24.87 14.40 15.90
N MET A 81 25.00 14.31 14.59
CA MET A 81 25.47 15.46 13.79
C MET A 81 24.43 16.58 13.84
N PRO A 82 24.87 17.85 13.76
CA PRO A 82 23.94 18.98 13.68
C PRO A 82 22.93 18.82 12.53
N GLY A 83 21.65 19.05 12.81
CA GLY A 83 20.57 18.92 11.83
C GLY A 83 20.05 17.49 11.63
N LEU A 84 20.53 16.50 12.38
CA LEU A 84 19.99 15.15 12.39
C LEU A 84 19.23 14.87 13.70
N HIS A 85 18.14 14.12 13.57
CA HIS A 85 17.30 13.69 14.68
C HIS A 85 17.40 12.19 14.86
N TYR A 86 17.36 11.72 16.10
CA TYR A 86 17.39 10.29 16.37
C TYR A 86 16.01 9.66 16.20
N ASN A 87 15.98 8.57 15.45
CA ASN A 87 14.79 7.75 15.29
C ASN A 87 15.21 6.28 15.13
N PRO A 88 14.87 5.39 16.07
CA PRO A 88 15.31 3.99 16.05
C PRO A 88 14.74 3.18 14.88
N TYR A 89 13.61 3.64 14.30
CA TYR A 89 12.97 2.98 13.16
C TYR A 89 13.56 3.38 11.81
N PHE A 90 14.35 4.46 11.78
CA PHE A 90 15.04 4.86 10.57
C PHE A 90 16.36 4.09 10.41
N PRO A 91 16.69 3.59 9.20
CA PRO A 91 17.96 2.91 8.96
C PRO A 91 19.16 3.76 9.39
N GLY A 92 19.99 3.23 10.28
CA GLY A 92 21.11 3.96 10.88
C GLY A 92 20.74 4.84 12.09
N GLY A 93 19.45 5.04 12.37
CA GLY A 93 18.95 5.76 13.53
C GLY A 93 19.16 7.26 13.49
N ALA A 94 19.54 7.84 12.35
CA ALA A 94 19.74 9.29 12.19
C ALA A 94 19.00 9.77 10.94
N ILE A 95 18.02 10.65 11.12
CA ILE A 95 17.17 11.19 10.06
C ILE A 95 17.26 12.72 10.03
N SER A 96 17.30 13.30 8.83
CA SER A 96 17.33 14.76 8.65
C SER A 96 15.96 15.44 8.81
N MET A 97 14.88 14.66 8.74
CA MET A 97 13.52 15.18 8.97
C MET A 97 13.33 15.47 10.47
N PRO A 98 13.01 16.70 10.87
CA PRO A 98 12.62 16.97 12.25
C PRO A 98 11.30 16.29 12.58
N PRO A 99 10.95 16.08 13.88
CA PRO A 99 9.63 15.58 14.27
C PRO A 99 8.52 16.42 13.64
N PRO A 100 7.71 15.86 12.72
CA PRO A 100 6.73 16.67 11.98
C PRO A 100 5.40 16.84 12.71
N LEU A 101 5.14 16.05 13.75
CA LEU A 101 3.86 15.99 14.46
C LEU A 101 3.98 16.49 15.88
N ASN A 102 2.96 17.24 16.31
CA ASN A 102 2.80 17.71 17.69
C ASN A 102 1.38 17.41 18.15
N ASP A 103 1.20 17.16 19.45
CA ASP A 103 -0.12 17.04 20.04
C ASP A 103 -0.90 18.34 19.87
N GLY A 104 -2.13 18.25 19.39
CA GLY A 104 -2.97 19.41 19.10
C GLY A 104 -2.50 20.26 17.90
N GLY A 105 -1.60 19.75 17.05
CA GLY A 105 -1.07 20.47 15.89
C GLY A 105 -2.08 20.72 14.77
N VAL A 106 -3.19 20.00 14.77
CA VAL A 106 -4.32 20.14 13.82
C VAL A 106 -5.64 20.11 14.59
N GLU A 107 -6.66 20.71 14.03
CA GLU A 107 -8.02 20.65 14.55
C GLU A 107 -8.88 19.80 13.60
N TYR A 108 -9.49 18.74 14.12
CA TYR A 108 -10.38 17.88 13.34
C TYR A 108 -11.82 18.43 13.41
N GLU A 109 -12.51 18.46 12.27
CA GLU A 109 -13.89 18.96 12.16
C GLU A 109 -14.89 18.16 13.01
N ASP A 110 -14.60 16.88 13.26
CA ASP A 110 -15.42 15.98 14.08
C ASP A 110 -15.13 16.05 15.58
N GLY A 111 -14.21 16.93 16.00
CA GLY A 111 -13.80 17.08 17.40
C GLY A 111 -12.92 15.95 17.93
N THR A 112 -12.36 15.12 17.08
CA THR A 112 -11.39 14.09 17.46
C THR A 112 -10.13 14.75 18.04
N GLU A 113 -9.60 14.21 19.13
CA GLU A 113 -8.36 14.72 19.73
C GLU A 113 -7.16 14.44 18.83
N ALA A 114 -6.45 15.50 18.44
CA ALA A 114 -5.31 15.44 17.53
C ALA A 114 -4.02 15.01 18.25
N THR A 115 -3.98 13.80 18.77
CA THR A 115 -2.77 13.20 19.33
C THR A 115 -1.78 12.84 18.23
N ILE A 116 -0.46 12.80 18.53
CA ILE A 116 0.57 12.36 17.58
C ILE A 116 0.22 10.99 16.98
N SER A 117 -0.29 10.07 17.79
CA SER A 117 -0.69 8.72 17.31
C SER A 117 -1.87 8.76 16.36
N GLN A 118 -2.86 9.63 16.58
CA GLN A 118 -4.00 9.76 15.67
C GLN A 118 -3.54 10.37 14.33
N GLN A 119 -2.79 11.46 14.38
CA GLN A 119 -2.22 12.11 13.20
C GLN A 119 -1.35 11.14 12.38
N ALA A 120 -0.46 10.39 13.06
CA ALA A 120 0.40 9.40 12.41
C ALA A 120 -0.39 8.27 11.74
N ARG A 121 -1.52 7.83 12.36
CA ARG A 121 -2.42 6.83 11.76
C ARG A 121 -3.06 7.35 10.49
N ASP A 122 -3.57 8.58 10.52
CA ASP A 122 -4.24 9.18 9.37
C ASP A 122 -3.28 9.38 8.20
N ILE A 123 -2.04 9.84 8.48
CA ILE A 123 -0.99 9.94 7.47
C ILE A 123 -0.62 8.57 6.90
N ALA A 124 -0.45 7.55 7.75
CA ALA A 124 -0.12 6.20 7.28
C ALA A 124 -1.24 5.61 6.42
N GLN A 125 -2.50 5.88 6.76
CA GLN A 125 -3.65 5.48 5.97
C GLN A 125 -3.73 6.23 4.63
N PHE A 126 -3.51 7.54 4.65
CA PHE A 126 -3.45 8.36 3.43
C PHE A 126 -2.34 7.87 2.48
N LEU A 127 -1.14 7.64 2.98
CA LEU A 127 -0.02 7.12 2.18
C LEU A 127 -0.26 5.68 1.70
N SER A 128 -1.03 4.90 2.42
CA SER A 128 -1.47 3.57 1.96
C SER A 128 -2.45 3.68 0.80
N TRP A 129 -3.36 4.64 0.86
CA TRP A 129 -4.30 4.92 -0.22
C TRP A 129 -3.58 5.46 -1.45
N THR A 130 -2.65 6.41 -1.31
CA THR A 130 -1.87 6.93 -2.46
C THR A 130 -1.08 5.84 -3.17
N ALA A 131 -0.52 4.89 -2.40
CA ALA A 131 0.24 3.76 -2.96
C ALA A 131 -0.65 2.70 -3.63
N GLU A 132 -1.89 2.54 -3.17
CA GLU A 132 -2.85 1.54 -3.66
C GLU A 132 -4.30 2.06 -3.62
N PRO A 133 -4.70 3.02 -4.44
CA PRO A 133 -6.07 3.56 -4.41
C PRO A 133 -7.12 2.51 -4.72
N GLU A 134 -6.77 1.47 -5.48
CA GLU A 134 -7.66 0.37 -5.88
C GLU A 134 -7.70 -0.81 -4.87
N SER A 135 -7.01 -0.70 -3.74
CA SER A 135 -6.84 -1.84 -2.81
C SER A 135 -8.16 -2.38 -2.28
N GLU A 136 -9.14 -1.52 -2.04
CA GLU A 136 -10.45 -1.94 -1.55
C GLU A 136 -11.27 -2.68 -2.61
N GLU A 137 -11.27 -2.18 -3.84
CA GLU A 137 -11.95 -2.87 -4.95
C GLU A 137 -11.28 -4.21 -5.24
N ARG A 138 -9.95 -4.26 -5.22
CA ARG A 138 -9.20 -5.50 -5.37
C ARG A 138 -9.55 -6.52 -4.29
N LYS A 139 -9.66 -6.10 -3.02
CA LYS A 139 -10.06 -6.97 -1.91
C LYS A 139 -11.49 -7.50 -2.08
N LYS A 140 -12.43 -6.62 -2.43
CA LYS A 140 -13.84 -7.00 -2.70
C LYS A 140 -13.94 -8.00 -3.86
N ASN A 141 -13.21 -7.75 -4.95
CA ASN A 141 -13.18 -8.63 -6.10
C ASN A 141 -12.48 -9.96 -5.80
N ALA A 142 -11.39 -9.95 -5.03
CA ALA A 142 -10.72 -11.17 -4.59
C ALA A 142 -11.67 -12.07 -3.79
N CYS A 143 -12.50 -11.49 -2.91
CA CYS A 143 -13.50 -12.24 -2.16
C CYS A 143 -14.53 -12.93 -3.08
N LYS A 144 -15.02 -12.21 -4.11
CA LYS A 144 -15.91 -12.79 -5.14
C LYS A 144 -15.24 -13.93 -5.91
N TYR A 145 -13.98 -13.73 -6.34
CA TYR A 145 -13.23 -14.77 -7.04
C TYR A 145 -12.96 -15.98 -6.17
N MET A 146 -12.69 -15.81 -4.86
CA MET A 146 -12.54 -16.96 -3.95
C MET A 146 -13.80 -17.83 -3.87
N VAL A 147 -14.98 -17.21 -3.83
CA VAL A 147 -16.27 -17.95 -3.85
C VAL A 147 -16.42 -18.72 -5.15
N VAL A 148 -16.15 -18.11 -6.30
CA VAL A 148 -16.21 -18.77 -7.60
C VAL A 148 -15.22 -19.93 -7.69
N LEU A 149 -13.98 -19.73 -7.24
CA LEU A 149 -12.95 -20.77 -7.23
C LEU A 149 -13.31 -21.93 -6.31
N ALA A 150 -13.89 -21.66 -5.14
CA ALA A 150 -14.37 -22.70 -4.23
C ALA A 150 -15.47 -23.55 -4.88
N PHE A 151 -16.42 -22.90 -5.54
CA PHE A 151 -17.47 -23.60 -6.29
C PHE A 151 -16.91 -24.46 -7.43
N MET A 152 -15.97 -23.91 -8.21
CA MET A 152 -15.29 -24.66 -9.26
C MET A 152 -14.52 -25.87 -8.70
N ALA A 153 -13.79 -25.69 -7.60
CA ALA A 153 -13.05 -26.76 -6.95
C ALA A 153 -13.96 -27.91 -6.49
N LEU A 154 -15.11 -27.57 -5.89
CA LEU A 154 -16.12 -28.56 -5.50
C LEU A 154 -16.69 -29.29 -6.71
N SER A 155 -17.02 -28.57 -7.78
CA SER A 155 -17.56 -29.14 -9.02
C SER A 155 -16.57 -30.08 -9.69
N VAL A 156 -15.31 -29.67 -9.81
CA VAL A 156 -14.23 -30.50 -10.37
C VAL A 156 -13.96 -31.73 -9.49
N GLY A 157 -13.96 -31.54 -8.15
CA GLY A 157 -13.83 -32.63 -7.19
C GLY A 157 -14.95 -33.67 -7.34
N TYR A 158 -16.19 -33.20 -7.47
CA TYR A 158 -17.35 -34.05 -7.70
C TYR A 158 -17.23 -34.79 -9.07
N TYR A 159 -16.91 -34.05 -10.13
CA TYR A 159 -16.70 -34.62 -11.47
C TYR A 159 -15.60 -35.69 -11.48
N LYS A 160 -14.46 -35.41 -10.84
CA LYS A 160 -13.39 -36.38 -10.65
C LYS A 160 -13.90 -37.64 -9.96
N ARG A 161 -14.62 -37.50 -8.84
CA ARG A 161 -15.16 -38.61 -8.06
C ARG A 161 -16.13 -39.42 -8.89
N TRP A 162 -17.03 -38.80 -9.64
CA TRP A 162 -17.98 -39.44 -10.53
C TRP A 162 -17.27 -40.22 -11.64
N LYS A 163 -16.33 -39.61 -12.32
CA LYS A 163 -15.57 -40.23 -13.43
C LYS A 163 -14.70 -41.41 -12.97
N TRP A 164 -14.13 -41.34 -11.77
CA TRP A 164 -13.29 -42.41 -11.23
C TRP A 164 -14.05 -43.52 -10.50
N ALA A 165 -15.27 -43.32 -10.11
CA ALA A 165 -16.08 -44.31 -9.40
C ALA A 165 -16.19 -45.62 -10.16
N PRO A 166 -16.55 -45.66 -11.48
CA PRO A 166 -16.64 -46.91 -12.22
C PRO A 166 -15.31 -47.65 -12.31
N LEU A 167 -14.20 -46.94 -12.39
CA LEU A 167 -12.86 -47.53 -12.46
C LEU A 167 -12.41 -48.13 -11.13
N LYS A 168 -12.74 -47.48 -10.01
CA LYS A 168 -12.37 -47.94 -8.67
C LYS A 168 -13.25 -49.06 -8.12
N THR A 169 -14.50 -49.11 -8.54
CA THR A 169 -15.46 -50.14 -8.12
C THR A 169 -15.53 -51.34 -9.08
N ARG A 170 -14.77 -51.30 -10.16
CA ARG A 170 -14.72 -52.39 -11.13
C ARG A 170 -14.15 -53.67 -10.50
N GLN A 171 -14.92 -54.74 -10.51
CA GLN A 171 -14.43 -56.04 -10.11
C GLN A 171 -13.59 -56.63 -11.24
N ILE A 172 -12.38 -57.05 -10.95
CA ILE A 172 -11.50 -57.74 -11.88
C ILE A 172 -11.74 -59.23 -11.66
N ALA A 173 -12.43 -59.90 -12.64
CA ALA A 173 -12.52 -61.35 -12.67
C ALA A 173 -11.34 -61.90 -13.49
N TYR A 174 -10.55 -62.76 -12.89
CA TYR A 174 -9.58 -63.56 -13.64
C TYR A 174 -10.32 -64.68 -14.37
N VAL A 175 -10.50 -64.52 -15.66
CA VAL A 175 -10.90 -65.62 -16.48
C VAL A 175 -9.66 -66.51 -16.71
N LYS A 176 -9.63 -67.64 -16.04
CA LYS A 176 -8.60 -68.66 -16.31
C LYS A 176 -8.71 -68.99 -17.80
N GLY A 177 -7.68 -68.69 -18.55
CA GLY A 177 -7.66 -68.99 -19.98
C GLY A 177 -8.07 -70.43 -20.18
N VAL A 178 -9.02 -70.64 -21.13
CA VAL A 178 -9.35 -71.99 -21.61
C VAL A 178 -8.06 -72.50 -22.24
N GLY A 179 -7.39 -73.37 -21.52
CA GLY A 179 -6.14 -74.00 -21.99
C GLY A 179 -6.42 -74.64 -23.32
N GLY A 180 -5.67 -74.19 -24.31
CA GLY A 180 -5.73 -74.82 -25.62
C GLY A 180 -5.53 -76.31 -25.48
N ALA A 181 -6.46 -77.03 -26.06
CA ALA A 181 -6.28 -78.45 -26.28
C ALA A 181 -5.04 -78.62 -27.17
N ALA A 182 -4.08 -79.33 -26.65
CA ALA A 182 -2.91 -79.71 -27.36
C ALA A 182 -3.34 -80.67 -28.55
N HIS A 183 -2.76 -80.40 -29.68
CA HIS A 183 -2.45 -81.38 -30.65
C HIS A 183 -0.95 -81.42 -30.81
#